data_de5a680ab668906dda0e8e67de89b3bd
#
_entry.id   de5a680ab668906dda0e8e67de89b3bd
#
_cell.length_a   1.000
_cell.length_b   1.000
_cell.length_c   1.000
_cell.angle_alpha   90.00
_cell.angle_beta   90.00
_cell.angle_gamma   90.00
#
_symmetry.space_group_name_H-M   'P 1'
#
loop_
_entity.id
_entity.type
_entity.pdbx_description
1 polymer ?
#
loop_
_entity_poly.entity_id
_entity_poly.type
_entity_poly.pdbx_seq_one_letter_code
_entity_poly.pdbx_strand_id
1 'polypeptide(L)'
;MKEKLFITFNINKKNLQISSILKTNNNFIKHQKDQVNTFENLEELNNFIYTYTHSLSNKEYNDLFINFIFEDNFFNKIHFQKQELSFTTYEEFLLKNKNSIAKNNNSWTLNSDIYKFKLTNNGTSKTYNQFPENTDYEYLNVFSSSLNVDRGEEIDKFFLKLVADLDEIKKKMSCSVRIVTASQVLASEYKNENTHYLLELNDEYISVNIVRNGVILYNEYINLPFQDILELIAKKFQIKTCEAKYRVKYILSEIISSSSTSYTSDEINLNIKKILLNIQKKLTDKVDETIIKLKDEFNLNEVKFVLNENKFNFLLSKILERKYAKLNLKVSVKEVEANQSLNLIKFIDHKVISLIKLIDEIGQNQSISSKTITTEIVVNKVIDKKSPSNIFWNFLSNIFGLKKVF
;
A
#
# COMPACT_ATOMS: atom_id res chain seq x y z
N MET A 1 -0.49 27.96 20.90
CA MET A 1 -1.17 26.98 20.01
C MET A 1 -0.13 25.98 19.56
N LYS A 2 -0.37 24.69 19.67
CA LYS A 2 0.58 23.69 19.14
C LYS A 2 0.29 23.48 17.65
N GLU A 3 1.23 23.90 16.83
CA GLU A 3 1.17 23.67 15.38
C GLU A 3 1.85 22.35 15.07
N LYS A 4 1.15 21.46 14.31
CA LYS A 4 1.68 20.20 13.84
C LYS A 4 1.95 20.29 12.34
N LEU A 5 3.19 20.04 11.92
CA LEU A 5 3.55 19.97 10.51
C LEU A 5 3.63 18.51 10.06
N PHE A 6 2.85 18.18 9.04
CA PHE A 6 2.88 16.87 8.38
C PHE A 6 3.56 17.03 7.02
N ILE A 7 4.61 16.25 6.82
CA ILE A 7 5.31 16.15 5.54
C ILE A 7 5.14 14.75 5.03
N THR A 8 4.72 14.62 3.78
CA THR A 8 4.50 13.33 3.16
C THR A 8 5.29 13.25 1.87
N PHE A 9 6.15 12.25 1.80
CA PHE A 9 6.86 11.81 0.62
C PHE A 9 6.07 10.66 -0.01
N ASN A 10 5.37 10.93 -1.11
CA ASN A 10 4.69 9.90 -1.90
C ASN A 10 5.62 9.46 -3.03
N ILE A 11 6.04 8.20 -3.01
CA ILE A 11 7.13 7.65 -3.79
C ILE A 11 6.60 6.52 -4.67
N ASN A 12 6.71 6.70 -5.97
CA ASN A 12 6.53 5.64 -6.95
C ASN A 12 7.86 5.33 -7.67
N LYS A 13 7.85 4.44 -8.67
CA LYS A 13 9.09 3.99 -9.35
C LYS A 13 9.96 5.09 -9.93
N LYS A 14 9.40 6.24 -10.30
CA LYS A 14 10.10 7.31 -11.01
C LYS A 14 9.87 8.71 -10.46
N ASN A 15 8.87 8.87 -9.59
CA ASN A 15 8.47 10.19 -9.12
C ASN A 15 8.41 10.22 -7.60
N LEU A 16 8.87 11.34 -7.06
CA LEU A 16 8.71 11.74 -5.68
C LEU A 16 7.79 12.96 -5.64
N GLN A 17 6.62 12.81 -5.03
CA GLN A 17 5.75 13.93 -4.71
C GLN A 17 5.91 14.28 -3.23
N ILE A 18 6.20 15.54 -2.93
CA ILE A 18 6.34 16.05 -1.56
C ILE A 18 5.16 16.95 -1.27
N SER A 19 4.41 16.63 -0.24
CA SER A 19 3.28 17.42 0.25
C SER A 19 3.50 17.83 1.69
N SER A 20 3.17 19.09 2.02
CA SER A 20 3.29 19.60 3.39
C SER A 20 1.99 20.25 3.84
N ILE A 21 1.52 19.83 5.01
CA ILE A 21 0.26 20.28 5.60
C ILE A 21 0.50 20.71 7.03
N LEU A 22 0.04 21.91 7.36
CA LEU A 22 0.05 22.44 8.71
C LEU A 22 -1.33 22.21 9.34
N LYS A 23 -1.35 21.60 10.52
CA LYS A 23 -2.55 21.51 11.34
C LYS A 23 -2.51 22.56 12.42
N THR A 24 -3.46 23.49 12.38
CA THR A 24 -3.70 24.53 13.40
C THR A 24 -5.09 24.30 13.99
N ASN A 25 -5.18 23.99 15.29
CA ASN A 25 -6.45 23.59 15.92
C ASN A 25 -7.11 22.41 15.19
N ASN A 26 -8.28 22.65 14.57
CA ASN A 26 -9.03 21.64 13.81
C ASN A 26 -8.91 21.80 12.29
N ASN A 27 -8.12 22.75 11.81
CA ASN A 27 -7.98 23.04 10.39
C ASN A 27 -6.67 22.50 9.83
N PHE A 28 -6.76 21.89 8.65
CA PHE A 28 -5.61 21.47 7.85
C PHE A 28 -5.40 22.50 6.75
N ILE A 29 -4.22 23.10 6.72
CA ILE A 29 -3.84 24.12 5.75
C ILE A 29 -2.63 23.63 4.97
N LYS A 30 -2.68 23.73 3.64
CA LYS A 30 -1.51 23.44 2.82
C LYS A 30 -0.39 24.41 3.16
N HIS A 31 0.75 23.90 3.63
CA HIS A 31 1.87 24.72 4.10
C HIS A 31 2.69 25.26 2.92
N GLN A 32 2.97 24.41 1.93
CA GLN A 32 3.73 24.75 0.73
C GLN A 32 3.07 24.10 -0.50
N LYS A 33 3.38 24.62 -1.69
CA LYS A 33 2.99 23.98 -2.96
C LYS A 33 3.67 22.62 -3.06
N ASP A 34 2.94 21.60 -3.53
CA ASP A 34 3.51 20.28 -3.77
C ASP A 34 4.66 20.37 -4.74
N GLN A 35 5.72 19.63 -4.43
CA GLN A 35 6.88 19.48 -5.28
C GLN A 35 6.81 18.08 -5.91
N VAL A 36 7.08 18.02 -7.21
CA VAL A 36 7.19 16.76 -7.94
C VAL A 36 8.58 16.70 -8.56
N ASN A 37 9.35 15.69 -8.17
CA ASN A 37 10.68 15.43 -8.68
C ASN A 37 10.70 14.06 -9.36
N THR A 38 11.45 13.93 -10.42
CA THR A 38 11.76 12.63 -11.04
C THR A 38 13.13 12.15 -10.55
N PHE A 39 13.29 10.86 -10.38
CA PHE A 39 14.55 10.26 -10.00
C PHE A 39 14.81 8.98 -10.83
N GLU A 40 16.06 8.68 -11.06
CA GLU A 40 16.48 7.51 -11.84
C GLU A 40 16.91 6.33 -10.95
N ASN A 41 17.38 6.62 -9.72
CA ASN A 41 17.89 5.63 -8.78
C ASN A 41 17.62 6.02 -7.33
N LEU A 42 17.84 5.07 -6.40
CA LEU A 42 17.60 5.26 -4.97
C LEU A 42 18.54 6.28 -4.30
N GLU A 43 19.72 6.50 -4.85
CA GLU A 43 20.66 7.51 -4.33
C GLU A 43 20.13 8.91 -4.58
N GLU A 44 19.65 9.16 -5.80
CA GLU A 44 19.03 10.44 -6.15
C GLU A 44 17.78 10.71 -5.33
N LEU A 45 16.93 9.70 -5.13
CA LEU A 45 15.78 9.78 -4.23
C LEU A 45 16.20 10.19 -2.81
N ASN A 46 17.23 9.55 -2.25
CA ASN A 46 17.75 9.93 -0.94
C ASN A 46 18.26 11.38 -0.89
N ASN A 47 18.93 11.85 -1.95
CA ASN A 47 19.41 13.22 -2.01
C ASN A 47 18.25 14.23 -2.01
N PHE A 48 17.16 13.97 -2.74
CA PHE A 48 15.95 14.81 -2.68
C PHE A 48 15.33 14.83 -1.28
N ILE A 49 15.18 13.67 -0.63
CA ILE A 49 14.64 13.55 0.73
C ILE A 49 15.52 14.34 1.71
N TYR A 50 16.83 14.13 1.66
CA TYR A 50 17.81 14.83 2.50
C TYR A 50 17.74 16.34 2.33
N THR A 51 17.80 16.83 1.09
CA THR A 51 17.76 18.26 0.79
C THR A 51 16.49 18.92 1.33
N TYR A 52 15.34 18.27 1.13
CA TYR A 52 14.07 18.79 1.62
C TYR A 52 14.01 18.77 3.15
N THR A 53 14.35 17.68 3.78
CA THR A 53 14.29 17.53 5.25
C THR A 53 15.27 18.47 5.97
N HIS A 54 16.47 18.69 5.39
CA HIS A 54 17.45 19.65 5.93
C HIS A 54 16.97 21.10 5.81
N SER A 55 16.20 21.45 4.79
CA SER A 55 15.61 22.78 4.66
C SER A 55 14.60 23.09 5.77
N LEU A 56 14.06 22.08 6.44
CA LEU A 56 13.12 22.21 7.55
C LEU A 56 13.80 22.43 8.89
N SER A 57 15.03 21.92 9.05
CA SER A 57 15.75 21.97 10.33
C SER A 57 16.02 23.40 10.86
N ASN A 58 15.81 24.40 10.01
CA ASN A 58 15.97 25.81 10.35
C ASN A 58 14.67 26.49 10.81
N LYS A 59 13.55 25.75 10.90
CA LYS A 59 12.24 26.30 11.30
C LYS A 59 11.79 25.65 12.61
N GLU A 60 11.29 26.46 13.54
CA GLU A 60 10.74 26.00 14.80
C GLU A 60 9.30 25.49 14.61
N TYR A 61 9.12 24.19 14.58
CA TYR A 61 7.82 23.53 14.67
C TYR A 61 7.70 22.81 16.01
N ASN A 62 6.52 22.83 16.61
CA ASN A 62 6.27 22.15 17.86
C ASN A 62 6.28 20.63 17.72
N ASP A 63 5.60 20.11 16.68
CA ASP A 63 5.55 18.70 16.37
C ASP A 63 5.71 18.51 14.85
N LEU A 64 6.68 17.70 14.45
CA LEU A 64 6.96 17.35 13.06
C LEU A 64 6.64 15.88 12.82
N PHE A 65 5.85 15.61 11.77
CA PHE A 65 5.51 14.26 11.32
C PHE A 65 6.04 14.06 9.90
N ILE A 66 6.97 13.14 9.73
CA ILE A 66 7.56 12.79 8.44
C ILE A 66 7.01 11.43 8.01
N ASN A 67 6.32 11.40 6.87
CA ASN A 67 5.65 10.22 6.36
C ASN A 67 6.21 9.85 4.99
N PHE A 68 6.47 8.57 4.81
CA PHE A 68 6.84 7.99 3.52
C PHE A 68 5.74 7.03 3.09
N ILE A 69 5.13 7.29 1.95
CA ILE A 69 4.19 6.38 1.28
C ILE A 69 4.91 5.82 0.07
N PHE A 70 5.22 4.54 0.09
CA PHE A 70 5.74 3.84 -1.08
C PHE A 70 4.59 3.20 -1.84
N GLU A 71 4.56 3.36 -3.16
CA GLU A 71 3.71 2.52 -3.99
C GLU A 71 4.11 1.06 -3.81
N ASP A 72 3.12 0.16 -3.79
CA ASP A 72 3.33 -1.24 -3.42
C ASP A 72 4.29 -1.99 -4.33
N ASN A 73 4.41 -1.55 -5.59
CA ASN A 73 5.34 -2.10 -6.57
C ASN A 73 6.71 -1.40 -6.61
N PHE A 74 6.97 -0.48 -5.68
CA PHE A 74 8.25 0.24 -5.62
C PHE A 74 9.40 -0.71 -5.28
N PHE A 75 9.22 -1.57 -4.30
CA PHE A 75 10.17 -2.61 -3.95
C PHE A 75 9.80 -3.92 -4.65
N ASN A 76 10.79 -4.68 -5.11
CA ASN A 76 10.56 -5.93 -5.82
C ASN A 76 9.83 -6.99 -4.98
N LYS A 77 10.00 -6.95 -3.66
CA LYS A 77 9.34 -7.84 -2.71
C LYS A 77 9.02 -7.12 -1.42
N ILE A 78 7.73 -6.94 -1.20
CA ILE A 78 7.15 -6.50 0.05
C ILE A 78 6.35 -7.68 0.60
N HIS A 79 6.47 -7.95 1.89
CA HIS A 79 5.67 -8.97 2.57
C HIS A 79 5.27 -8.53 3.96
N PHE A 80 4.13 -9.02 4.41
CA PHE A 80 3.63 -8.79 5.75
C PHE A 80 3.85 -10.03 6.61
N GLN A 81 4.41 -9.83 7.80
CA GLN A 81 4.69 -10.91 8.74
C GLN A 81 3.85 -10.73 10.02
N LYS A 82 3.00 -11.70 10.29
CA LYS A 82 2.22 -11.76 11.55
C LYS A 82 3.15 -12.12 12.71
N GLN A 83 2.97 -11.45 13.84
CA GLN A 83 3.68 -11.71 15.07
C GLN A 83 2.71 -11.71 16.25
N GLU A 84 2.97 -12.58 17.20
CA GLU A 84 2.32 -12.60 18.50
C GLU A 84 3.38 -12.39 19.57
N LEU A 85 3.20 -11.37 20.39
CA LEU A 85 4.11 -11.03 21.47
C LEU A 85 3.35 -11.06 22.78
N SER A 86 3.96 -11.66 23.81
CA SER A 86 3.36 -11.78 25.16
C SER A 86 4.05 -10.82 26.12
N PHE A 87 3.26 -10.14 26.92
CA PHE A 87 3.71 -9.17 27.93
C PHE A 87 2.96 -9.39 29.24
N THR A 88 3.56 -8.96 30.33
CA THR A 88 2.93 -8.94 31.66
C THR A 88 2.11 -7.66 31.87
N THR A 89 2.54 -6.54 31.29
CA THR A 89 1.83 -5.25 31.41
C THR A 89 1.77 -4.53 30.05
N TYR A 90 0.81 -3.62 29.92
CA TYR A 90 0.69 -2.75 28.75
C TYR A 90 1.84 -1.75 28.66
N GLU A 91 2.36 -1.29 29.79
CA GLU A 91 3.53 -0.41 29.85
C GLU A 91 4.78 -1.11 29.29
N GLU A 92 4.98 -2.39 29.64
CA GLU A 92 6.09 -3.19 29.07
C GLU A 92 5.98 -3.26 27.56
N PHE A 93 4.76 -3.51 27.04
CA PHE A 93 4.51 -3.49 25.61
C PHE A 93 4.84 -2.13 25.00
N LEU A 94 4.37 -1.00 25.56
CA LEU A 94 4.63 0.34 25.04
C LEU A 94 6.13 0.68 25.03
N LEU A 95 6.89 0.22 26.03
CA LEU A 95 8.33 0.41 26.09
C LEU A 95 9.08 -0.38 25.02
N LYS A 96 8.63 -1.60 24.72
CA LYS A 96 9.26 -2.49 23.72
C LYS A 96 8.78 -2.24 22.30
N ASN A 97 7.54 -1.80 22.13
CA ASN A 97 6.94 -1.53 20.81
C ASN A 97 7.33 -0.15 20.29
N LYS A 98 8.60 0.03 20.01
CA LYS A 98 9.07 1.22 19.31
C LYS A 98 8.93 0.96 17.82
N ASN A 99 8.11 1.76 17.11
CA ASN A 99 8.07 1.77 15.65
C ASN A 99 9.43 2.24 15.14
N SER A 100 10.33 1.31 14.88
CA SER A 100 11.67 1.58 14.40
C SER A 100 11.90 0.84 13.09
N ILE A 101 12.53 1.52 12.14
CA ILE A 101 13.08 0.85 10.96
C ILE A 101 14.18 -0.07 11.46
N ALA A 102 14.03 -1.37 11.27
CA ALA A 102 14.96 -2.38 11.76
C ALA A 102 15.53 -3.20 10.62
N LYS A 103 16.85 -3.35 10.62
CA LYS A 103 17.55 -4.25 9.69
C LYS A 103 17.59 -5.65 10.31
N ASN A 104 16.91 -6.58 9.65
CA ASN A 104 16.95 -8.01 9.98
C ASN A 104 17.92 -8.73 9.04
N ASN A 105 18.05 -10.05 9.19
CA ASN A 105 18.97 -10.83 8.38
C ASN A 105 18.67 -10.79 6.89
N ASN A 106 17.40 -10.95 6.50
CA ASN A 106 16.96 -11.08 5.12
C ASN A 106 16.05 -9.94 4.66
N SER A 107 15.65 -9.06 5.58
CA SER A 107 14.69 -7.98 5.28
C SER A 107 14.95 -6.75 6.14
N TRP A 108 14.36 -5.63 5.71
CA TRP A 108 14.13 -4.46 6.51
C TRP A 108 12.69 -4.47 7.01
N THR A 109 12.48 -4.36 8.31
CA THR A 109 11.17 -4.06 8.89
C THR A 109 10.99 -2.56 8.90
N LEU A 110 9.94 -2.07 8.24
CA LEU A 110 9.69 -0.63 8.07
C LEU A 110 8.69 -0.08 9.09
N ASN A 111 7.71 -0.89 9.45
CA ASN A 111 6.76 -0.61 10.52
C ASN A 111 6.14 -1.90 11.06
N SER A 112 5.40 -1.78 12.16
CA SER A 112 4.60 -2.86 12.73
C SER A 112 3.28 -2.29 13.24
N ASP A 113 2.17 -2.76 12.70
CA ASP A 113 0.82 -2.31 13.05
C ASP A 113 0.08 -3.38 13.86
N ILE A 114 -0.59 -2.97 14.94
CA ILE A 114 -1.32 -3.87 15.83
C ILE A 114 -2.74 -4.00 15.33
N TYR A 115 -3.24 -5.25 15.26
CA TYR A 115 -4.60 -5.53 14.81
C TYR A 115 -5.49 -6.21 15.86
N LYS A 116 -4.89 -6.73 16.95
CA LYS A 116 -5.65 -7.43 18.00
C LYS A 116 -4.88 -7.48 19.30
N PHE A 117 -5.61 -7.40 20.41
CA PHE A 117 -5.15 -7.71 21.76
C PHE A 117 -5.90 -8.92 22.29
N LYS A 118 -5.23 -9.77 23.07
CA LYS A 118 -5.85 -10.86 23.81
C LYS A 118 -5.42 -10.73 25.27
N LEU A 119 -6.41 -10.51 26.15
CA LEU A 119 -6.19 -10.47 27.59
C LEU A 119 -6.64 -11.79 28.19
N THR A 120 -5.80 -12.35 29.07
CA THR A 120 -6.11 -13.57 29.80
C THR A 120 -6.12 -13.26 31.29
N ASN A 121 -7.21 -13.66 31.96
CA ASN A 121 -7.37 -13.54 33.39
C ASN A 121 -8.09 -14.80 33.92
N ASN A 122 -7.56 -15.42 34.98
CA ASN A 122 -8.12 -16.64 35.61
C ASN A 122 -8.43 -17.75 34.57
N GLY A 123 -7.54 -18.00 33.64
CA GLY A 123 -7.68 -19.01 32.58
C GLY A 123 -8.70 -18.67 31.48
N THR A 124 -9.43 -17.55 31.59
CA THR A 124 -10.34 -17.08 30.53
C THR A 124 -9.64 -16.02 29.64
N SER A 125 -9.85 -16.12 28.34
CA SER A 125 -9.26 -15.19 27.39
C SER A 125 -10.32 -14.41 26.64
N LYS A 126 -10.13 -13.09 26.52
CA LYS A 126 -10.96 -12.19 25.69
C LYS A 126 -10.11 -11.46 24.67
N THR A 127 -10.68 -11.22 23.49
CA THR A 127 -9.98 -10.53 22.40
C THR A 127 -10.60 -9.19 22.12
N TYR A 128 -9.74 -8.20 21.80
CA TYR A 128 -10.12 -6.80 21.58
C TYR A 128 -9.40 -6.25 20.34
N ASN A 129 -10.05 -5.38 19.60
CA ASN A 129 -9.42 -4.65 18.49
C ASN A 129 -8.60 -3.44 18.95
N GLN A 130 -8.93 -2.91 20.14
CA GLN A 130 -8.18 -1.84 20.82
C GLN A 130 -7.89 -2.31 22.24
N PHE A 131 -6.83 -1.80 22.86
CA PHE A 131 -6.53 -2.14 24.25
C PHE A 131 -7.63 -1.56 25.15
N PRO A 132 -8.33 -2.43 25.93
CA PRO A 132 -9.37 -1.96 26.83
C PRO A 132 -8.73 -1.36 28.09
N GLU A 133 -8.96 -0.07 28.31
CA GLU A 133 -8.56 0.58 29.57
C GLU A 133 -9.35 0.01 30.75
N ASN A 134 -8.71 -0.02 31.93
CA ASN A 134 -9.33 -0.48 33.19
C ASN A 134 -9.83 -1.95 33.20
N THR A 135 -9.19 -2.83 32.46
CA THR A 135 -9.47 -4.27 32.49
C THR A 135 -8.35 -5.02 33.20
N ASP A 136 -8.70 -5.80 34.23
CA ASP A 136 -7.73 -6.66 34.90
C ASP A 136 -7.33 -7.85 34.03
N TYR A 137 -6.04 -8.13 33.97
CA TYR A 137 -5.48 -9.27 33.23
C TYR A 137 -4.16 -9.75 33.85
N GLU A 138 -3.89 -11.03 33.71
CA GLU A 138 -2.62 -11.65 34.10
C GLU A 138 -1.60 -11.65 32.96
N TYR A 139 -2.11 -11.83 31.73
CA TYR A 139 -1.26 -11.89 30.52
C TYR A 139 -1.90 -11.08 29.39
N LEU A 140 -1.05 -10.35 28.68
CA LEU A 140 -1.37 -9.59 27.49
C LEU A 140 -0.64 -10.19 26.27
N ASN A 141 -1.40 -10.68 25.29
CA ASN A 141 -0.86 -11.03 23.98
C ASN A 141 -1.23 -9.94 22.98
N VAL A 142 -0.24 -9.41 22.30
CA VAL A 142 -0.39 -8.39 21.26
C VAL A 142 -0.11 -9.03 19.91
N PHE A 143 -1.06 -8.89 19.00
CA PHE A 143 -0.95 -9.39 17.63
C PHE A 143 -0.69 -8.23 16.69
N SER A 144 0.44 -8.28 16.01
CA SER A 144 0.87 -7.26 15.06
C SER A 144 1.19 -7.87 13.69
N SER A 145 1.23 -6.99 12.70
CA SER A 145 1.69 -7.30 11.35
C SER A 145 2.78 -6.32 10.96
N SER A 146 3.95 -6.84 10.63
CA SER A 146 5.12 -6.05 10.27
C SER A 146 5.28 -5.98 8.76
N LEU A 147 5.48 -4.76 8.24
CA LEU A 147 5.84 -4.51 6.85
C LEU A 147 7.33 -4.77 6.67
N ASN A 148 7.67 -5.72 5.82
CA ASN A 148 9.04 -6.09 5.52
C ASN A 148 9.35 -5.92 4.03
N VAL A 149 10.59 -5.51 3.74
CA VAL A 149 11.15 -5.42 2.38
C VAL A 149 12.38 -6.29 2.30
N ASP A 150 12.48 -7.12 1.28
CA ASP A 150 13.67 -7.98 1.07
C ASP A 150 14.93 -7.12 0.89
N ARG A 151 16.02 -7.60 1.46
CA ARG A 151 17.32 -6.93 1.37
C ARG A 151 17.93 -7.07 -0.02
N GLY A 152 18.73 -6.08 -0.36
CA GLY A 152 19.59 -6.02 -1.52
C GLY A 152 20.58 -4.88 -1.33
N GLU A 153 21.67 -4.85 -2.08
CA GLU A 153 22.73 -3.87 -1.88
C GLU A 153 22.22 -2.42 -2.01
N GLU A 154 21.41 -2.14 -3.01
CA GLU A 154 20.84 -0.79 -3.20
C GLU A 154 19.80 -0.46 -2.12
N ILE A 155 18.97 -1.42 -1.74
CA ILE A 155 17.97 -1.26 -0.66
C ILE A 155 18.67 -1.02 0.68
N ASP A 156 19.73 -1.76 0.98
CA ASP A 156 20.50 -1.58 2.20
C ASP A 156 21.15 -0.18 2.24
N LYS A 157 21.78 0.26 1.15
CA LYS A 157 22.36 1.61 1.04
C LYS A 157 21.31 2.69 1.24
N PHE A 158 20.15 2.51 0.60
CA PHE A 158 19.02 3.45 0.70
C PHE A 158 18.53 3.60 2.15
N PHE A 159 18.17 2.50 2.82
CA PHE A 159 17.64 2.58 4.17
C PHE A 159 18.69 2.98 5.22
N LEU A 160 19.95 2.57 5.08
CA LEU A 160 21.01 3.01 5.99
C LEU A 160 21.18 4.53 5.94
N LYS A 161 21.20 5.11 4.73
CA LYS A 161 21.31 6.57 4.58
C LYS A 161 20.05 7.27 5.08
N LEU A 162 18.86 6.78 4.73
CA LEU A 162 17.59 7.35 5.19
C LEU A 162 17.50 7.37 6.72
N VAL A 163 17.87 6.28 7.40
CA VAL A 163 17.87 6.21 8.87
C VAL A 163 18.87 7.21 9.47
N ALA A 164 20.07 7.30 8.92
CA ALA A 164 21.08 8.25 9.41
C ALA A 164 20.59 9.72 9.28
N ASP A 165 20.00 10.07 8.14
CA ASP A 165 19.47 11.42 7.90
C ASP A 165 18.29 11.74 8.84
N LEU A 166 17.39 10.77 9.07
CA LEU A 166 16.28 10.93 10.00
C LEU A 166 16.73 11.06 11.45
N ASP A 167 17.79 10.36 11.85
CA ASP A 167 18.35 10.46 13.19
C ASP A 167 19.01 11.81 13.43
N GLU A 168 19.62 12.42 12.41
CA GLU A 168 20.11 13.81 12.51
C GLU A 168 18.97 14.82 12.74
N ILE A 169 17.83 14.63 12.08
CA ILE A 169 16.66 15.50 12.28
C ILE A 169 16.10 15.32 13.68
N LYS A 170 15.97 14.08 14.16
CA LYS A 170 15.47 13.77 15.51
C LYS A 170 16.33 14.38 16.62
N LYS A 171 17.64 14.54 16.39
CA LYS A 171 18.53 15.23 17.35
C LYS A 171 18.27 16.74 17.44
N LYS A 172 17.78 17.33 16.34
CA LYS A 172 17.54 18.78 16.25
C LYS A 172 16.12 19.19 16.64
N MET A 173 15.14 18.31 16.41
CA MET A 173 13.73 18.60 16.68
C MET A 173 12.95 17.32 17.03
N SER A 174 11.85 17.48 17.78
CA SER A 174 10.93 16.40 18.04
C SER A 174 10.22 16.02 16.74
N CYS A 175 10.48 14.82 16.20
CA CYS A 175 9.79 14.35 15.04
C CYS A 175 9.40 12.88 15.13
N SER A 176 8.23 12.56 14.56
CA SER A 176 7.76 11.19 14.36
C SER A 176 7.92 10.81 12.90
N VAL A 177 8.42 9.61 12.65
CA VAL A 177 8.61 9.08 11.29
C VAL A 177 7.74 7.86 11.10
N ARG A 178 7.04 7.78 9.98
CA ARG A 178 6.25 6.61 9.58
C ARG A 178 6.55 6.24 8.13
N ILE A 179 6.77 4.96 7.88
CA ILE A 179 6.92 4.40 6.54
C ILE A 179 5.79 3.41 6.31
N VAL A 180 5.04 3.61 5.24
CA VAL A 180 3.89 2.77 4.87
C VAL A 180 3.84 2.54 3.37
N THR A 181 3.09 1.52 2.95
CA THR A 181 2.71 1.35 1.56
C THR A 181 1.37 2.00 1.24
N ALA A 182 1.10 2.20 -0.04
CA ALA A 182 -0.17 2.71 -0.52
C ALA A 182 -1.35 1.83 -0.05
N SER A 183 -1.21 0.51 -0.14
CA SER A 183 -2.23 -0.43 0.35
C SER A 183 -2.45 -0.35 1.87
N GLN A 184 -1.41 -0.09 2.68
CA GLN A 184 -1.60 0.13 4.14
C GLN A 184 -2.43 1.37 4.44
N VAL A 185 -2.22 2.45 3.69
CA VAL A 185 -3.02 3.67 3.84
C VAL A 185 -4.48 3.40 3.53
N LEU A 186 -4.77 2.69 2.43
CA LEU A 186 -6.13 2.29 2.08
C LEU A 186 -6.74 1.34 3.11
N ALA A 187 -5.99 0.34 3.57
CA ALA A 187 -6.44 -0.60 4.60
C ALA A 187 -6.82 0.11 5.91
N SER A 188 -6.10 1.18 6.27
CA SER A 188 -6.37 1.93 7.50
C SER A 188 -7.76 2.59 7.56
N GLU A 189 -8.44 2.76 6.43
CA GLU A 189 -9.81 3.26 6.38
C GLU A 189 -10.84 2.26 6.90
N TYR A 190 -10.47 0.98 7.02
CA TYR A 190 -11.33 -0.12 7.46
C TYR A 190 -11.04 -0.52 8.92
N LYS A 191 -10.79 0.46 9.79
CA LYS A 191 -10.66 0.26 11.24
C LYS A 191 -11.96 -0.28 11.84
N ASN A 192 -11.80 -1.09 12.91
CA ASN A 192 -12.90 -1.73 13.64
C ASN A 192 -13.71 -2.73 12.81
N GLU A 193 -13.26 -3.09 11.62
CA GLU A 193 -13.90 -4.07 10.78
C GLU A 193 -13.32 -5.48 10.98
N ASN A 194 -14.19 -6.47 10.74
CA ASN A 194 -13.78 -7.87 10.72
C ASN A 194 -12.81 -8.16 9.59
N THR A 195 -12.18 -9.32 9.64
CA THR A 195 -11.26 -9.74 8.59
C THR A 195 -11.98 -9.87 7.24
N HIS A 196 -11.43 -9.24 6.20
CA HIS A 196 -11.98 -9.23 4.85
C HIS A 196 -10.88 -9.17 3.80
N TYR A 197 -11.22 -9.45 2.53
CA TYR A 197 -10.36 -9.19 1.39
C TYR A 197 -10.47 -7.71 0.98
N LEU A 198 -9.31 -7.09 0.70
CA LEU A 198 -9.21 -5.78 0.07
C LEU A 198 -8.45 -5.93 -1.24
N LEU A 199 -9.16 -5.78 -2.36
CA LEU A 199 -8.58 -5.82 -3.69
C LEU A 199 -8.41 -4.40 -4.21
N GLU A 200 -7.17 -4.00 -4.46
CA GLU A 200 -6.83 -2.74 -5.11
C GLU A 200 -6.49 -3.01 -6.57
N LEU A 201 -7.23 -2.39 -7.47
CA LEU A 201 -7.05 -2.52 -8.92
C LEU A 201 -6.38 -1.26 -9.47
N ASN A 202 -5.08 -1.34 -9.73
CA ASN A 202 -4.25 -0.28 -10.29
C ASN A 202 -3.90 -0.55 -11.76
N ASP A 203 -3.29 0.42 -12.43
CA ASP A 203 -2.86 0.28 -13.83
C ASP A 203 -1.64 -0.64 -13.99
N GLU A 204 -0.86 -0.82 -12.94
CA GLU A 204 0.38 -1.61 -12.97
C GLU A 204 0.26 -2.95 -12.25
N TYR A 205 -0.67 -3.08 -11.30
CA TYR A 205 -0.84 -4.30 -10.51
C TYR A 205 -2.25 -4.41 -9.93
N ILE A 206 -2.59 -5.62 -9.53
CA ILE A 206 -3.73 -5.91 -8.65
C ILE A 206 -3.12 -6.34 -7.32
N SER A 207 -3.45 -5.67 -6.23
CA SER A 207 -3.10 -6.17 -4.91
C SER A 207 -4.27 -6.90 -4.27
N VAL A 208 -4.00 -8.09 -3.75
CA VAL A 208 -4.94 -8.92 -2.98
C VAL A 208 -4.46 -8.88 -1.53
N ASN A 209 -5.16 -8.14 -0.70
CA ASN A 209 -4.80 -7.95 0.70
C ASN A 209 -5.84 -8.63 1.60
N ILE A 210 -5.38 -9.21 2.71
CA ILE A 210 -6.23 -9.58 3.83
C ILE A 210 -6.08 -8.52 4.89
N VAL A 211 -7.18 -7.87 5.23
CA VAL A 211 -7.21 -6.75 6.18
C VAL A 211 -8.04 -7.13 7.39
N ARG A 212 -7.56 -6.78 8.57
CA ARG A 212 -8.29 -6.85 9.83
C ARG A 212 -8.03 -5.60 10.65
N ASN A 213 -9.08 -4.95 11.10
CA ASN A 213 -8.98 -3.73 11.91
C ASN A 213 -8.07 -2.66 11.28
N GLY A 214 -8.14 -2.50 9.96
CA GLY A 214 -7.32 -1.55 9.22
C GLY A 214 -5.85 -1.94 9.01
N VAL A 215 -5.45 -3.16 9.38
CA VAL A 215 -4.08 -3.67 9.25
C VAL A 215 -4.01 -4.81 8.26
N ILE A 216 -3.03 -4.77 7.36
CA ILE A 216 -2.79 -5.83 6.37
C ILE A 216 -2.10 -7.00 7.07
N LEU A 217 -2.70 -8.18 6.97
CA LEU A 217 -2.17 -9.45 7.52
C LEU A 217 -1.42 -10.28 6.48
N TYR A 218 -1.80 -10.11 5.21
CA TYR A 218 -1.25 -10.80 4.05
C TYR A 218 -1.44 -9.93 2.81
N ASN A 219 -0.50 -10.03 1.88
CA ASN A 219 -0.62 -9.39 0.58
C ASN A 219 -0.03 -10.27 -0.53
N GLU A 220 -0.62 -10.17 -1.69
CA GLU A 220 -0.10 -10.74 -2.94
C GLU A 220 -0.30 -9.74 -4.07
N TYR A 221 0.73 -9.57 -4.91
CA TYR A 221 0.69 -8.68 -6.07
C TYR A 221 0.61 -9.49 -7.34
N ILE A 222 -0.37 -9.14 -8.16
CA ILE A 222 -0.54 -9.67 -9.51
C ILE A 222 -0.19 -8.56 -10.48
N ASN A 223 0.92 -8.69 -11.19
CA ASN A 223 1.34 -7.70 -12.16
C ASN A 223 0.29 -7.53 -13.26
N LEU A 224 -0.10 -6.29 -13.49
CA LEU A 224 -0.99 -5.86 -14.57
C LEU A 224 -0.36 -4.63 -15.25
N PRO A 225 0.72 -4.79 -16.01
CA PRO A 225 1.35 -3.66 -16.69
C PRO A 225 0.49 -3.27 -17.89
N PHE A 226 -0.52 -2.44 -17.66
CA PHE A 226 -1.45 -2.00 -18.69
C PHE A 226 -0.72 -1.30 -19.85
N GLN A 227 0.34 -0.57 -19.55
CA GLN A 227 1.18 0.06 -20.56
C GLN A 227 1.85 -0.98 -21.46
N ASP A 228 2.37 -2.07 -20.91
CA ASP A 228 3.00 -3.16 -21.69
C ASP A 228 1.96 -3.87 -22.59
N ILE A 229 0.71 -3.98 -22.11
CA ILE A 229 -0.39 -4.50 -22.94
C ILE A 229 -0.64 -3.61 -24.15
N LEU A 230 -0.62 -2.27 -23.97
CA LEU A 230 -0.77 -1.33 -25.07
C LEU A 230 0.39 -1.43 -26.07
N GLU A 231 1.63 -1.54 -25.59
CA GLU A 231 2.81 -1.68 -26.44
C GLU A 231 2.79 -3.01 -27.23
N LEU A 232 2.37 -4.10 -26.59
CA LEU A 232 2.19 -5.38 -27.25
C LEU A 232 1.12 -5.33 -28.35
N ILE A 233 -0.01 -4.67 -28.10
CA ILE A 233 -1.06 -4.46 -29.09
C ILE A 233 -0.51 -3.62 -30.24
N ALA A 234 0.18 -2.52 -29.93
CA ALA A 234 0.79 -1.65 -30.93
C ALA A 234 1.77 -2.42 -31.83
N LYS A 235 2.67 -3.20 -31.25
CA LYS A 235 3.64 -4.04 -31.96
C LYS A 235 2.96 -5.12 -32.81
N LYS A 236 1.96 -5.83 -32.25
CA LYS A 236 1.27 -6.92 -32.95
C LYS A 236 0.52 -6.46 -34.19
N PHE A 237 -0.13 -5.31 -34.12
CA PHE A 237 -0.93 -4.78 -35.24
C PHE A 237 -0.20 -3.70 -36.04
N GLN A 238 1.10 -3.45 -35.76
CA GLN A 238 1.94 -2.44 -36.44
C GLN A 238 1.29 -1.05 -36.43
N ILE A 239 0.66 -0.68 -35.32
CA ILE A 239 0.07 0.64 -35.10
C ILE A 239 0.84 1.42 -34.04
N LYS A 240 0.65 2.74 -33.98
CA LYS A 240 1.27 3.57 -32.94
C LYS A 240 0.64 3.27 -31.56
N THR A 241 1.41 3.38 -30.49
CA THR A 241 0.92 3.15 -29.11
C THR A 241 -0.25 4.08 -28.75
N CYS A 242 -0.27 5.32 -29.23
CA CYS A 242 -1.39 6.22 -29.04
C CYS A 242 -2.68 5.73 -29.72
N GLU A 243 -2.56 5.13 -30.90
CA GLU A 243 -3.68 4.51 -31.62
C GLU A 243 -4.15 3.24 -30.88
N ALA A 244 -3.23 2.38 -30.41
CA ALA A 244 -3.56 1.23 -29.60
C ALA A 244 -4.35 1.64 -28.34
N LYS A 245 -3.90 2.71 -27.64
CA LYS A 245 -4.58 3.27 -26.47
C LYS A 245 -6.01 3.74 -26.80
N TYR A 246 -6.19 4.43 -27.92
CA TYR A 246 -7.50 4.89 -28.36
C TYR A 246 -8.44 3.72 -28.66
N ARG A 247 -7.97 2.73 -29.45
CA ARG A 247 -8.74 1.52 -29.81
C ARG A 247 -9.13 0.71 -28.57
N VAL A 248 -8.20 0.49 -27.64
CA VAL A 248 -8.47 -0.21 -26.38
C VAL A 248 -9.52 0.54 -25.55
N LYS A 249 -9.39 1.87 -25.41
CA LYS A 249 -10.39 2.67 -24.69
C LYS A 249 -11.77 2.59 -25.32
N TYR A 250 -11.85 2.59 -26.64
CA TYR A 250 -13.10 2.43 -27.39
C TYR A 250 -13.73 1.06 -27.13
N ILE A 251 -12.96 -0.02 -27.31
CA ILE A 251 -13.42 -1.40 -27.13
C ILE A 251 -13.90 -1.66 -25.69
N LEU A 252 -13.16 -1.17 -24.70
CA LEU A 252 -13.57 -1.29 -23.29
C LEU A 252 -14.89 -0.57 -23.03
N SER A 253 -15.11 0.59 -23.67
CA SER A 253 -16.38 1.32 -23.56
C SER A 253 -17.54 0.53 -24.15
N GLU A 254 -17.34 -0.11 -25.30
CA GLU A 254 -18.35 -0.99 -25.91
C GLU A 254 -18.70 -2.20 -25.03
N ILE A 255 -17.67 -2.86 -24.47
CA ILE A 255 -17.89 -4.02 -23.58
C ILE A 255 -18.68 -3.60 -22.33
N ILE A 256 -18.39 -2.43 -21.76
CA ILE A 256 -19.06 -1.93 -20.56
C ILE A 256 -20.50 -1.53 -20.84
N SER A 257 -20.78 -0.86 -21.97
CA SER A 257 -22.11 -0.38 -22.31
C SER A 257 -23.10 -1.48 -22.70
N SER A 258 -22.62 -2.73 -22.87
CA SER A 258 -23.47 -3.87 -23.29
C SER A 258 -24.29 -3.59 -24.56
N SER A 259 -23.92 -2.59 -25.34
CA SER A 259 -24.64 -2.25 -26.58
C SER A 259 -24.34 -3.31 -27.61
N SER A 260 -25.30 -4.20 -27.81
CA SER A 260 -25.27 -5.31 -28.79
C SER A 260 -25.24 -4.86 -30.27
N THR A 261 -25.19 -3.57 -30.51
CA THR A 261 -25.45 -2.98 -31.84
C THR A 261 -24.24 -2.28 -32.47
N SER A 262 -23.08 -2.22 -31.86
CA SER A 262 -21.92 -1.66 -32.55
C SER A 262 -21.22 -2.73 -33.38
N TYR A 263 -21.51 -2.73 -34.68
CA TYR A 263 -20.73 -3.46 -35.67
C TYR A 263 -19.31 -2.86 -35.74
N THR A 264 -18.39 -3.37 -34.96
CA THR A 264 -16.98 -3.16 -35.26
C THR A 264 -16.64 -4.04 -36.45
N SER A 265 -16.82 -3.50 -37.66
CA SER A 265 -16.38 -4.13 -38.91
C SER A 265 -14.83 -4.16 -39.05
N ASP A 266 -14.11 -3.55 -38.12
CA ASP A 266 -12.65 -3.48 -38.11
C ASP A 266 -12.07 -4.77 -37.46
N GLU A 267 -11.43 -5.59 -38.31
CA GLU A 267 -10.80 -6.85 -37.92
C GLU A 267 -9.76 -6.64 -36.79
N ILE A 268 -9.04 -5.51 -36.78
CA ILE A 268 -8.06 -5.16 -35.75
C ILE A 268 -8.78 -5.01 -34.40
N ASN A 269 -9.90 -4.29 -34.37
CA ASN A 269 -10.67 -4.08 -33.13
C ASN A 269 -11.24 -5.41 -32.58
N LEU A 270 -11.72 -6.31 -33.46
CA LEU A 270 -12.17 -7.63 -33.04
C LEU A 270 -11.06 -8.48 -32.43
N ASN A 271 -9.87 -8.42 -33.00
CA ASN A 271 -8.71 -9.13 -32.47
C ASN A 271 -8.21 -8.50 -31.15
N ILE A 272 -8.19 -7.18 -31.01
CA ILE A 272 -7.88 -6.49 -29.76
C ILE A 272 -8.90 -6.90 -28.68
N LYS A 273 -10.19 -6.92 -28.99
CA LYS A 273 -11.24 -7.36 -28.07
C LYS A 273 -10.99 -8.78 -27.55
N LYS A 274 -10.65 -9.73 -28.44
CA LYS A 274 -10.30 -11.11 -28.05
C LYS A 274 -9.09 -11.15 -27.11
N ILE A 275 -8.05 -10.34 -27.39
CA ILE A 275 -6.87 -10.24 -26.54
C ILE A 275 -7.24 -9.72 -25.14
N LEU A 276 -7.98 -8.61 -25.05
CA LEU A 276 -8.39 -8.02 -23.78
C LEU A 276 -9.24 -8.98 -22.94
N LEU A 277 -10.20 -9.68 -23.56
CA LEU A 277 -11.03 -10.67 -22.86
C LEU A 277 -10.21 -11.86 -22.36
N ASN A 278 -9.20 -12.31 -23.12
CA ASN A 278 -8.31 -13.39 -22.69
C ASN A 278 -7.43 -12.97 -21.52
N ILE A 279 -6.84 -11.76 -21.56
CA ILE A 279 -6.06 -11.21 -20.44
C ILE A 279 -6.94 -11.10 -19.21
N GLN A 280 -8.13 -10.54 -19.35
CA GLN A 280 -9.08 -10.39 -18.26
C GLN A 280 -9.45 -11.73 -17.62
N LYS A 281 -9.73 -12.77 -18.44
CA LYS A 281 -10.01 -14.12 -17.93
C LYS A 281 -8.85 -14.64 -17.09
N LYS A 282 -7.61 -14.55 -17.59
CA LYS A 282 -6.41 -15.03 -16.88
C LYS A 282 -6.16 -14.28 -15.59
N LEU A 283 -6.39 -12.96 -15.57
CA LEU A 283 -6.27 -12.16 -14.34
C LEU A 283 -7.34 -12.57 -13.32
N THR A 284 -8.58 -12.76 -13.77
CA THR A 284 -9.67 -13.25 -12.92
C THR A 284 -9.32 -14.60 -12.32
N ASP A 285 -8.85 -15.55 -13.13
CA ASP A 285 -8.48 -16.88 -12.65
C ASP A 285 -7.35 -16.81 -11.61
N LYS A 286 -6.36 -15.95 -11.83
CA LYS A 286 -5.25 -15.78 -10.88
C LYS A 286 -5.69 -15.12 -9.56
N VAL A 287 -6.55 -14.10 -9.60
CA VAL A 287 -7.16 -13.51 -8.39
C VAL A 287 -7.96 -14.55 -7.62
N ASP A 288 -8.72 -15.39 -8.32
CA ASP A 288 -9.51 -16.45 -7.70
C ASP A 288 -8.63 -17.51 -7.03
N GLU A 289 -7.58 -17.98 -7.69
CA GLU A 289 -6.63 -18.92 -7.10
C GLU A 289 -6.10 -18.40 -5.77
N THR A 290 -5.72 -17.10 -5.73
CA THR A 290 -5.27 -16.44 -4.51
C THR A 290 -6.38 -16.40 -3.45
N ILE A 291 -7.60 -15.99 -3.80
CA ILE A 291 -8.72 -15.88 -2.86
C ILE A 291 -9.15 -17.26 -2.33
N ILE A 292 -9.23 -18.27 -3.18
CA ILE A 292 -9.60 -19.64 -2.76
C ILE A 292 -8.56 -20.18 -1.79
N LYS A 293 -7.28 -20.05 -2.10
CA LYS A 293 -6.17 -20.47 -1.24
C LYS A 293 -6.25 -19.84 0.16
N LEU A 294 -6.63 -18.57 0.24
CA LEU A 294 -6.65 -17.80 1.48
C LEU A 294 -7.99 -17.93 2.25
N LYS A 295 -9.06 -18.34 1.57
CA LYS A 295 -10.39 -18.46 2.18
C LYS A 295 -10.40 -19.47 3.33
N ASP A 296 -9.76 -20.60 3.15
CA ASP A 296 -9.71 -21.67 4.14
C ASP A 296 -8.84 -21.26 5.35
N GLU A 297 -7.77 -20.49 5.12
CA GLU A 297 -6.88 -20.01 6.19
C GLU A 297 -7.54 -18.93 7.07
N PHE A 298 -8.32 -18.02 6.48
CA PHE A 298 -8.83 -16.83 7.18
C PHE A 298 -10.34 -16.81 7.41
N ASN A 299 -11.10 -17.79 6.90
CA ASN A 299 -12.55 -17.89 6.98
C ASN A 299 -13.29 -16.59 6.61
N LEU A 300 -13.01 -16.07 5.41
CA LEU A 300 -13.44 -14.76 4.97
C LEU A 300 -14.74 -14.81 4.20
N ASN A 301 -15.64 -13.86 4.48
CA ASN A 301 -16.96 -13.76 3.87
C ASN A 301 -17.19 -12.44 3.11
N GLU A 302 -16.23 -11.54 3.10
CA GLU A 302 -16.38 -10.22 2.51
C GLU A 302 -15.19 -9.87 1.61
N VAL A 303 -15.50 -9.27 0.46
CA VAL A 303 -14.52 -8.75 -0.51
C VAL A 303 -14.83 -7.29 -0.78
N LYS A 304 -13.84 -6.42 -0.61
CA LYS A 304 -13.92 -4.99 -0.90
C LYS A 304 -13.01 -4.65 -2.07
N PHE A 305 -13.55 -3.96 -3.05
CA PHE A 305 -12.79 -3.46 -4.18
C PHE A 305 -12.50 -1.98 -4.02
N VAL A 306 -11.27 -1.58 -4.29
CA VAL A 306 -10.85 -0.19 -4.47
C VAL A 306 -10.37 -0.05 -5.91
N LEU A 307 -10.97 0.85 -6.65
CA LEU A 307 -10.74 1.04 -8.08
C LEU A 307 -10.11 2.39 -8.35
N ASN A 308 -9.11 2.40 -9.22
CA ASN A 308 -8.68 3.62 -9.92
C ASN A 308 -9.58 3.85 -11.15
N GLU A 309 -9.64 5.08 -11.66
CA GLU A 309 -10.49 5.52 -12.79
C GLU A 309 -10.16 4.85 -14.14
N ASN A 310 -9.71 3.60 -14.16
CA ASN A 310 -9.39 2.87 -15.36
C ASN A 310 -10.57 1.97 -15.79
N LYS A 311 -11.03 2.14 -17.05
CA LYS A 311 -12.12 1.33 -17.60
C LYS A 311 -11.84 -0.17 -17.60
N PHE A 312 -10.59 -0.59 -17.74
CA PHE A 312 -10.22 -2.01 -17.69
C PHE A 312 -10.40 -2.55 -16.26
N ASN A 313 -9.95 -1.80 -15.25
CA ASN A 313 -10.13 -2.15 -13.83
C ASN A 313 -11.62 -2.19 -13.46
N PHE A 314 -12.40 -1.23 -13.95
CA PHE A 314 -13.85 -1.23 -13.76
C PHE A 314 -14.49 -2.48 -14.36
N LEU A 315 -14.14 -2.88 -15.59
CA LEU A 315 -14.64 -4.10 -16.21
C LEU A 315 -14.25 -5.35 -15.43
N LEU A 316 -12.98 -5.43 -14.98
CA LEU A 316 -12.48 -6.53 -14.19
C LEU A 316 -13.22 -6.64 -12.84
N SER A 317 -13.46 -5.52 -12.16
CA SER A 317 -14.22 -5.51 -10.90
C SER A 317 -15.64 -6.04 -11.09
N LYS A 318 -16.34 -5.65 -12.17
CA LYS A 318 -17.70 -6.12 -12.45
C LYS A 318 -17.78 -7.63 -12.71
N ILE A 319 -16.75 -8.23 -13.29
CA ILE A 319 -16.69 -9.68 -13.48
C ILE A 319 -16.43 -10.39 -12.15
N LEU A 320 -15.45 -9.91 -11.37
CA LEU A 320 -15.14 -10.45 -10.06
C LEU A 320 -16.33 -10.31 -9.11
N GLU A 321 -17.01 -9.15 -9.10
CA GLU A 321 -18.23 -8.91 -8.32
C GLU A 321 -19.30 -9.97 -8.59
N ARG A 322 -19.64 -10.22 -9.88
CA ARG A 322 -20.60 -11.24 -10.27
C ARG A 322 -20.18 -12.66 -9.87
N LYS A 323 -18.88 -12.94 -9.94
CA LYS A 323 -18.34 -14.26 -9.59
C LYS A 323 -18.40 -14.48 -8.07
N TYR A 324 -17.99 -13.49 -7.29
CA TYR A 324 -17.99 -13.60 -5.83
C TYR A 324 -19.38 -13.57 -5.21
N ALA A 325 -20.33 -12.85 -5.79
CA ALA A 325 -21.74 -12.93 -5.42
C ALA A 325 -22.28 -14.38 -5.52
N LYS A 326 -21.86 -15.13 -6.55
CA LYS A 326 -22.21 -16.54 -6.70
C LYS A 326 -21.58 -17.47 -5.66
N LEU A 327 -20.46 -17.03 -5.05
CA LEU A 327 -19.76 -17.75 -3.96
C LEU A 327 -20.27 -17.33 -2.58
N ASN A 328 -21.39 -16.59 -2.49
CA ASN A 328 -21.96 -16.03 -1.26
C ASN A 328 -20.98 -15.13 -0.49
N LEU A 329 -20.06 -14.47 -1.18
CA LEU A 329 -19.22 -13.44 -0.58
C LEU A 329 -19.94 -12.10 -0.68
N LYS A 330 -19.95 -11.35 0.40
CA LYS A 330 -20.45 -9.98 0.42
C LYS A 330 -19.44 -9.10 -0.35
N VAL A 331 -19.90 -8.43 -1.39
CA VAL A 331 -19.05 -7.58 -2.23
C VAL A 331 -19.42 -6.13 -2.03
N SER A 332 -18.41 -5.27 -1.83
CA SER A 332 -18.56 -3.82 -1.85
C SER A 332 -17.49 -3.22 -2.77
N VAL A 333 -17.87 -2.17 -3.50
CA VAL A 333 -16.97 -1.47 -4.44
C VAL A 333 -16.87 -0.03 -3.99
N LYS A 334 -15.65 0.46 -3.78
CA LYS A 334 -15.35 1.85 -3.50
C LYS A 334 -14.55 2.41 -4.66
N GLU A 335 -15.14 3.33 -5.40
CA GLU A 335 -14.39 4.15 -6.34
C GLU A 335 -13.62 5.20 -5.55
N VAL A 336 -12.34 5.35 -5.83
CA VAL A 336 -11.53 6.42 -5.24
C VAL A 336 -11.86 7.69 -6.00
N GLU A 337 -12.96 8.32 -5.62
CA GLU A 337 -13.23 9.70 -6.05
C GLU A 337 -12.18 10.62 -5.41
N ALA A 338 -11.57 11.47 -6.22
CA ALA A 338 -10.82 12.61 -5.71
C ALA A 338 -11.77 13.43 -4.83
N ASN A 339 -11.60 13.31 -3.50
CA ASN A 339 -12.54 13.79 -2.49
C ASN A 339 -12.94 15.26 -2.72
N GLN A 340 -14.13 15.49 -3.24
CA GLN A 340 -14.71 16.82 -3.42
C GLN A 340 -15.09 17.52 -2.10
N SER A 341 -15.09 16.80 -0.98
CA SER A 341 -15.63 17.28 0.29
C SER A 341 -14.71 18.20 1.11
N LEU A 342 -13.44 18.37 0.73
CA LEU A 342 -12.52 19.30 1.38
C LEU A 342 -12.11 20.37 0.39
N ASN A 343 -12.92 21.44 0.29
CA ASN A 343 -12.72 22.57 -0.61
C ASN A 343 -11.34 23.26 -0.57
N LEU A 344 -10.48 22.92 0.40
CA LEU A 344 -9.12 23.43 0.57
C LEU A 344 -8.03 22.45 0.12
N ILE A 345 -8.37 21.18 -0.14
CA ILE A 345 -7.40 20.13 -0.42
C ILE A 345 -7.58 19.58 -1.86
N LYS A 346 -8.01 20.39 -2.79
CA LYS A 346 -8.21 20.02 -4.22
C LYS A 346 -6.98 19.41 -4.91
N PHE A 347 -5.82 19.40 -4.25
CA PHE A 347 -4.54 19.00 -4.85
C PHE A 347 -3.76 17.98 -4.02
N ILE A 348 -4.33 17.44 -2.93
CA ILE A 348 -3.64 16.45 -2.11
C ILE A 348 -4.21 15.09 -2.46
N ASP A 349 -3.32 14.15 -2.80
CA ASP A 349 -3.66 12.76 -3.04
C ASP A 349 -4.48 12.20 -1.85
N HIS A 350 -5.54 11.46 -2.15
CA HIS A 350 -6.40 10.81 -1.16
C HIS A 350 -5.58 10.00 -0.14
N LYS A 351 -4.52 9.34 -0.56
CA LYS A 351 -3.61 8.56 0.29
C LYS A 351 -2.94 9.44 1.35
N VAL A 352 -2.51 10.64 0.97
CA VAL A 352 -1.88 11.59 1.91
C VAL A 352 -2.87 12.04 2.98
N ILE A 353 -4.11 12.35 2.60
CA ILE A 353 -5.15 12.76 3.53
C ILE A 353 -5.50 11.63 4.50
N SER A 354 -5.69 10.41 3.99
CA SER A 354 -6.02 9.23 4.80
C SER A 354 -4.91 8.94 5.80
N LEU A 355 -3.64 9.05 5.39
CA LEU A 355 -2.49 8.89 6.28
C LEU A 355 -2.43 9.96 7.36
N ILE A 356 -2.66 11.24 7.02
CA ILE A 356 -2.65 12.33 8.00
C ILE A 356 -3.76 12.13 9.04
N LYS A 357 -4.96 11.76 8.62
CA LYS A 357 -6.07 11.44 9.54
C LYS A 357 -5.69 10.29 10.48
N LEU A 358 -5.11 9.22 9.94
CA LEU A 358 -4.65 8.07 10.72
C LEU A 358 -3.62 8.47 11.78
N ILE A 359 -2.63 9.28 11.41
CA ILE A 359 -1.56 9.73 12.32
C ILE A 359 -2.11 10.65 13.39
N ASP A 360 -3.01 11.56 13.02
CA ASP A 360 -3.62 12.47 13.97
C ASP A 360 -4.48 11.74 15.02
N GLU A 361 -5.23 10.71 14.61
CA GLU A 361 -5.98 9.85 15.52
C GLU A 361 -5.05 9.05 16.46
N ILE A 362 -3.94 8.50 15.94
CA ILE A 362 -2.94 7.81 16.77
C ILE A 362 -2.31 8.78 17.77
N GLY A 363 -2.01 10.01 17.34
CA GLY A 363 -1.45 11.04 18.22
C GLY A 363 -2.41 11.50 19.32
N GLN A 364 -3.71 11.51 19.07
CA GLN A 364 -4.73 11.83 20.09
C GLN A 364 -4.84 10.70 21.13
N ASN A 365 -4.69 9.44 20.73
CA ASN A 365 -4.72 8.28 21.63
C ASN A 365 -3.39 8.08 22.39
N GLN A 366 -2.29 8.67 21.93
CA GLN A 366 -0.96 8.58 22.57
C GLN A 366 -0.59 9.80 23.45
N SER A 367 -1.50 10.75 23.64
CA SER A 367 -1.25 11.95 24.47
C SER A 367 -0.94 11.65 25.95
N ILE A 368 -0.85 10.38 26.34
CA ILE A 368 -0.53 9.93 27.70
C ILE A 368 0.95 9.64 27.95
N SER A 369 1.83 9.61 26.94
CA SER A 369 3.28 9.51 27.23
C SER A 369 4.16 10.06 26.12
N SER A 370 4.54 11.33 26.25
CA SER A 370 5.67 11.89 25.51
C SER A 370 6.99 11.41 26.14
N LYS A 371 7.62 10.38 25.60
CA LYS A 371 9.05 10.11 25.77
C LYS A 371 9.68 9.68 24.46
N THR A 372 10.81 10.29 24.20
CA THR A 372 11.74 10.20 23.05
C THR A 372 11.89 8.79 22.49
N ILE A 373 11.65 8.63 21.19
CA ILE A 373 11.89 7.38 20.46
C ILE A 373 13.33 7.40 19.96
N THR A 374 14.15 6.49 20.45
CA THR A 374 15.49 6.20 19.92
C THR A 374 15.42 5.01 18.95
N THR A 375 16.08 5.13 17.82
CA THR A 375 16.21 4.06 16.82
C THR A 375 17.43 3.19 17.16
N GLU A 376 17.23 1.90 17.42
CA GLU A 376 18.33 0.94 17.55
C GLU A 376 18.35 0.01 16.34
N ILE A 377 19.53 -0.23 15.79
CA ILE A 377 19.77 -1.18 14.70
C ILE A 377 20.21 -2.50 15.31
N VAL A 378 19.40 -3.54 15.18
CA VAL A 378 19.73 -4.89 15.63
C VAL A 378 20.09 -5.76 14.42
N VAL A 379 21.29 -6.36 14.42
CA VAL A 379 21.77 -7.23 13.35
C VAL A 379 21.82 -8.68 13.84
N ASN A 380 20.97 -9.56 13.29
CA ASN A 380 21.05 -11.00 13.51
C ASN A 380 21.19 -11.76 12.19
N LYS A 381 21.94 -12.86 12.16
CA LYS A 381 22.45 -13.55 10.96
C LYS A 381 21.63 -14.78 10.52
N VAL A 382 21.52 -14.95 9.18
CA VAL A 382 21.53 -16.14 8.25
C VAL A 382 20.21 -16.84 7.86
N ILE A 383 19.86 -17.04 6.62
CA ILE A 383 20.12 -18.04 5.55
C ILE A 383 19.24 -17.80 4.31
N ASP A 384 19.85 -17.97 3.13
CA ASP A 384 19.32 -17.74 1.77
C ASP A 384 18.24 -18.71 1.27
N LYS A 385 17.30 -18.22 0.42
CA LYS A 385 16.71 -18.97 -0.70
C LYS A 385 16.25 -18.07 -1.86
N LYS A 386 16.42 -18.59 -3.09
CA LYS A 386 16.42 -17.97 -4.43
C LYS A 386 15.08 -17.39 -4.95
N SER A 387 15.20 -16.37 -5.83
CA SER A 387 14.12 -15.56 -6.42
C SER A 387 13.53 -16.11 -7.74
N PRO A 388 12.29 -15.70 -8.13
CA PRO A 388 11.73 -15.96 -9.45
C PRO A 388 11.41 -14.65 -10.22
N SER A 389 12.35 -14.16 -11.03
CA SER A 389 12.14 -13.01 -11.95
C SER A 389 11.53 -13.39 -13.32
N ASN A 390 11.18 -14.64 -13.58
CA ASN A 390 10.79 -15.14 -14.90
C ASN A 390 9.27 -15.39 -15.10
N ILE A 391 8.43 -15.13 -14.12
CA ILE A 391 7.01 -15.51 -14.17
C ILE A 391 6.22 -14.64 -15.15
N PHE A 392 6.52 -13.35 -15.24
CA PHE A 392 5.78 -12.42 -16.11
C PHE A 392 6.06 -12.66 -17.61
N TRP A 393 7.32 -12.83 -17.99
CA TRP A 393 7.67 -13.13 -19.39
C TRP A 393 7.17 -14.50 -19.84
N ASN A 394 7.16 -15.49 -18.96
CA ASN A 394 6.54 -16.79 -19.25
C ASN A 394 5.01 -16.67 -19.39
N PHE A 395 4.37 -15.79 -18.62
CA PHE A 395 2.95 -15.50 -18.73
C PHE A 395 2.60 -14.85 -20.06
N LEU A 396 3.34 -13.82 -20.49
CA LEU A 396 3.12 -13.16 -21.79
C LEU A 396 3.47 -14.07 -22.97
N SER A 397 4.54 -14.85 -22.89
CA SER A 397 4.90 -15.79 -23.96
C SER A 397 3.85 -16.87 -24.16
N ASN A 398 3.23 -17.34 -23.08
CA ASN A 398 2.12 -18.31 -23.15
C ASN A 398 0.82 -17.70 -23.69
N ILE A 399 0.59 -16.40 -23.48
CA ILE A 399 -0.60 -15.70 -24.03
C ILE A 399 -0.46 -15.46 -25.53
N PHE A 400 0.72 -15.07 -25.98
CA PHE A 400 0.94 -14.54 -27.32
C PHE A 400 1.68 -15.49 -28.25
N GLY A 401 2.09 -16.68 -27.76
CA GLY A 401 2.85 -17.64 -28.56
C GLY A 401 4.23 -17.11 -29.00
N LEU A 402 4.78 -16.13 -28.27
CA LEU A 402 6.09 -15.56 -28.54
C LEU A 402 7.16 -16.50 -28.04
N LYS A 403 7.89 -17.19 -28.94
CA LYS A 403 9.12 -17.90 -28.58
C LYS A 403 10.14 -16.86 -28.13
N LYS A 404 10.86 -17.18 -27.04
CA LYS A 404 12.01 -16.38 -26.59
C LYS A 404 12.96 -16.17 -27.78
N VAL A 405 13.07 -14.93 -28.22
CA VAL A 405 14.17 -14.47 -29.05
C VAL A 405 15.12 -13.76 -28.08
N PHE A 406 15.97 -14.57 -27.46
CA PHE A 406 17.31 -14.24 -26.98
C PHE A 406 18.02 -15.56 -26.69
#